data_cff240e564a4411b300f7cbb56522f52
#
_entry.id   cff240e564a4411b300f7cbb56522f52
#
_cell.length_a   1.000
_cell.length_b   1.000
_cell.length_c   1.000
_cell.angle_alpha   90.00
_cell.angle_beta   90.00
_cell.angle_gamma   90.00
#
_symmetry.space_group_name_H-M   'P 1'
#
loop_
_entity.id
_entity.type
_entity.pdbx_description
1 polymer ?
#
loop_
_entity_poly.entity_id
_entity_poly.type
_entity_poly.pdbx_seq_one_letter_code
_entity_poly.pdbx_strand_id
1 'polypeptide(L)'
;MSKSITATELGKLLQEESDLVIVDVRRKSDYEANKEVIPGAVWRDPEQVEQWRKDLPEQKPVVIYCVRGGSVSQSVSKHLSDAKINVSFIEGGMAAWKEAGGKTESK
;
A
#
# COMPACT_ATOMS: atom_id res chain seq x y z
N MET A 1 7.32 0.10 -14.72
CA MET A 1 7.54 1.34 -13.98
C MET A 1 6.61 1.45 -12.80
N SER A 2 7.14 1.95 -11.69
CA SER A 2 6.33 2.16 -10.50
C SER A 2 5.51 3.44 -10.62
N LYS A 3 4.27 3.38 -10.18
CA LYS A 3 3.40 4.56 -10.14
C LYS A 3 3.25 5.00 -8.70
N SER A 4 3.16 6.30 -8.47
CA SER A 4 2.85 6.83 -7.15
C SER A 4 1.55 7.61 -7.20
N ILE A 5 0.85 7.64 -6.07
CA ILE A 5 -0.35 8.46 -5.92
C ILE A 5 -0.24 9.22 -4.60
N THR A 6 -0.93 10.33 -4.50
CA THR A 6 -0.95 11.08 -3.27
C THR A 6 -1.98 10.50 -2.31
N ALA A 7 -1.86 10.85 -1.03
CA ALA A 7 -2.86 10.45 -0.04
C ALA A 7 -4.25 10.96 -0.39
N THR A 8 -4.33 12.18 -0.95
CA THR A 8 -5.61 12.76 -1.38
C THR A 8 -6.23 11.94 -2.52
N GLU A 9 -5.40 11.52 -3.47
CA GLU A 9 -5.86 10.68 -4.57
C GLU A 9 -6.38 9.33 -4.08
N LEU A 10 -5.70 8.73 -3.09
CA LEU A 10 -6.17 7.49 -2.50
C LEU A 10 -7.53 7.70 -1.83
N GLY A 11 -7.72 8.81 -1.13
CA GLY A 11 -9.00 9.12 -0.50
C GLY A 11 -10.14 9.14 -1.52
N LYS A 12 -9.90 9.70 -2.69
CA LYS A 12 -10.90 9.70 -3.78
C LYS A 12 -11.14 8.29 -4.31
N LEU A 13 -10.08 7.52 -4.51
CA LEU A 13 -10.20 6.16 -5.01
C LEU A 13 -11.02 5.28 -4.06
N LEU A 14 -10.84 5.46 -2.76
CA LEU A 14 -11.61 4.70 -1.78
C LEU A 14 -13.10 4.99 -1.83
N GLN A 15 -13.47 6.20 -2.26
CA GLN A 15 -14.88 6.58 -2.43
C GLN A 15 -15.47 6.07 -3.74
N GLU A 16 -14.66 6.03 -4.79
CA GLU A 16 -15.12 5.71 -6.14
C GLU A 16 -14.98 4.24 -6.51
N GLU A 17 -14.01 3.54 -5.92
CA GLU A 17 -13.61 2.20 -6.30
C GLU A 17 -13.81 1.23 -5.14
N SER A 18 -14.75 0.31 -5.27
CA SER A 18 -14.99 -0.69 -4.23
C SER A 18 -14.06 -1.89 -4.34
N ASP A 19 -13.41 -2.09 -5.48
CA ASP A 19 -12.56 -3.25 -5.73
C ASP A 19 -11.07 -2.99 -5.50
N LEU A 20 -10.74 -1.86 -4.90
CA LEU A 20 -9.35 -1.49 -4.62
C LEU A 20 -8.74 -2.40 -3.56
N VAL A 21 -7.56 -2.95 -3.88
CA VAL A 21 -6.81 -3.78 -2.93
C VAL A 21 -5.73 -2.91 -2.29
N ILE A 22 -5.72 -2.83 -0.97
CA ILE A 22 -4.73 -2.03 -0.24
C ILE A 22 -3.84 -2.98 0.56
N VAL A 23 -2.53 -2.88 0.34
CA VAL A 23 -1.56 -3.73 1.01
C VAL A 23 -0.59 -2.87 1.82
N ASP A 24 -0.49 -3.19 3.10
CA ASP A 24 0.48 -2.56 4.00
C ASP A 24 1.80 -3.33 3.87
N VAL A 25 2.82 -2.67 3.31
CA VAL A 25 4.13 -3.30 3.12
C VAL A 25 5.17 -2.71 4.06
N ARG A 26 4.75 -2.18 5.22
CA ARG A 26 5.69 -1.74 6.24
C ARG A 26 6.52 -2.95 6.70
N ARG A 27 7.78 -2.68 7.06
CA ARG A 27 8.60 -3.74 7.64
C ARG A 27 7.92 -4.25 8.91
N LYS A 28 8.16 -5.51 9.23
CA LYS A 28 7.50 -6.14 10.36
C LYS A 28 7.62 -5.34 11.65
N SER A 29 8.81 -4.83 11.94
CA SER A 29 9.03 -4.02 13.14
C SER A 29 8.22 -2.74 13.15
N ASP A 30 8.12 -2.07 12.00
CA ASP A 30 7.34 -0.83 11.87
C ASP A 30 5.85 -1.11 11.97
N TYR A 31 5.40 -2.19 11.39
CA TYR A 31 4.01 -2.61 11.48
C TYR A 31 3.61 -2.95 12.92
N GLU A 32 4.46 -3.66 13.63
CA GLU A 32 4.20 -4.03 15.02
C GLU A 32 4.23 -2.82 15.96
N ALA A 33 5.07 -1.84 15.65
CA ALA A 33 5.19 -0.64 16.46
C ALA A 33 4.01 0.32 16.33
N ASN A 34 3.28 0.25 15.23
CA ASN A 34 2.15 1.14 14.96
C ASN A 34 0.85 0.32 14.90
N LYS A 35 -0.09 0.66 15.78
CA LYS A 35 -1.35 -0.06 15.88
C LYS A 35 -2.40 0.36 14.85
N GLU A 36 -2.10 1.38 14.06
CA GLU A 36 -3.05 1.90 13.08
C GLU A 36 -2.77 1.36 11.68
N VAL A 37 -3.84 1.14 10.92
CA VAL A 37 -3.77 0.74 9.51
C VAL A 37 -4.77 1.57 8.72
N ILE A 38 -4.53 1.71 7.41
CA ILE A 38 -5.53 2.32 6.53
C ILE A 38 -6.70 1.33 6.42
N PRO A 39 -7.95 1.80 6.53
CA PRO A 39 -9.11 0.90 6.48
C PRO A 39 -9.09 0.00 5.24
N GLY A 40 -9.29 -1.29 5.46
CA GLY A 40 -9.28 -2.27 4.38
C GLY A 40 -7.91 -2.81 4.01
N ALA A 41 -6.84 -2.29 4.60
CA ALA A 41 -5.48 -2.74 4.31
C ALA A 41 -5.18 -4.09 4.97
N VAL A 42 -4.43 -4.91 4.25
CA VAL A 42 -3.91 -6.19 4.76
C VAL A 42 -2.40 -6.09 4.77
N TRP A 43 -1.79 -6.43 5.89
CA TRP A 43 -0.32 -6.41 5.97
C TRP A 43 0.28 -7.62 5.26
N ARG A 44 1.32 -7.37 4.47
CA ARG A 44 2.12 -8.42 3.83
C ARG A 44 3.58 -8.09 4.02
N ASP A 45 4.38 -9.09 4.33
CA ASP A 45 5.80 -8.90 4.58
C ASP A 45 6.52 -8.49 3.30
N PRO A 46 7.15 -7.29 3.26
CA PRO A 46 7.83 -6.84 2.05
C PRO A 46 9.02 -7.72 1.65
N GLU A 47 9.56 -8.49 2.57
CA GLU A 47 10.65 -9.40 2.27
C GLU A 47 10.18 -10.68 1.58
N GLN A 48 8.88 -10.94 1.55
CA GLN A 48 8.30 -12.13 0.96
C GLN A 48 7.37 -11.81 -0.21
N VAL A 49 7.60 -10.68 -0.87
CA VAL A 49 6.74 -10.21 -1.96
C VAL A 49 6.58 -11.25 -3.07
N GLU A 50 7.61 -12.01 -3.38
CA GLU A 50 7.54 -13.05 -4.43
C GLU A 50 6.56 -14.15 -4.10
N GLN A 51 6.31 -14.39 -2.82
CA GLN A 51 5.38 -15.41 -2.39
C GLN A 51 3.94 -14.91 -2.43
N TRP A 52 3.67 -13.75 -1.82
CA TRP A 52 2.30 -13.27 -1.73
C TRP A 52 1.79 -12.54 -2.98
N ARG A 53 2.69 -12.12 -3.88
CA ARG A 53 2.23 -11.47 -5.12
C ARG A 53 1.32 -12.39 -5.94
N LYS A 54 1.49 -13.69 -5.81
CA LYS A 54 0.67 -14.67 -6.53
C LYS A 54 -0.76 -14.69 -6.05
N ASP A 55 -1.01 -14.20 -4.85
CA ASP A 55 -2.35 -14.15 -4.26
C ASP A 55 -3.10 -12.87 -4.61
N LEU A 56 -2.43 -11.91 -5.26
CA LEU A 56 -3.06 -10.65 -5.64
C LEU A 56 -3.92 -10.83 -6.88
N PRO A 57 -5.10 -10.18 -6.92
CA PRO A 57 -5.96 -10.26 -8.10
C PRO A 57 -5.32 -9.54 -9.29
N GLU A 58 -5.35 -10.18 -10.45
CA GLU A 58 -4.71 -9.64 -11.65
C GLU A 58 -5.43 -8.44 -12.24
N GLN A 59 -6.73 -8.35 -12.02
CA GLN A 59 -7.57 -7.34 -12.68
C GLN A 59 -8.00 -6.21 -11.76
N LYS A 60 -7.52 -6.18 -10.54
CA LYS A 60 -7.89 -5.12 -9.60
C LYS A 60 -6.70 -4.22 -9.34
N PRO A 61 -6.94 -2.90 -9.19
CA PRO A 61 -5.85 -2.01 -8.83
C PRO A 61 -5.38 -2.29 -7.41
N VAL A 62 -4.06 -2.28 -7.24
CA VAL A 62 -3.42 -2.53 -5.93
C VAL A 62 -2.72 -1.25 -5.50
N VAL A 63 -2.97 -0.82 -4.28
CA VAL A 63 -2.27 0.30 -3.67
C VAL A 63 -1.48 -0.22 -2.48
N ILE A 64 -0.19 0.07 -2.47
CA ILE A 64 0.67 -0.33 -1.35
C ILE A 64 1.15 0.89 -0.60
N TYR A 65 1.50 0.72 0.67
CA TYR A 65 2.07 1.81 1.44
C TYR A 65 3.03 1.27 2.49
N CYS A 66 4.02 2.11 2.83
CA CYS A 66 4.90 1.85 3.96
C CYS A 66 4.85 3.08 4.88
N VAL A 67 5.82 3.23 5.77
CA VAL A 67 5.78 4.34 6.74
C VAL A 67 5.84 5.70 6.06
N ARG A 68 6.77 5.89 5.12
CA ARG A 68 6.99 7.20 4.48
C ARG A 68 7.12 7.15 2.96
N GLY A 69 6.71 6.06 2.33
CA GLY A 69 6.79 5.94 0.88
C GLY A 69 8.22 5.85 0.34
N GLY A 70 9.15 5.40 1.16
CA GLY A 70 10.56 5.31 0.79
C GLY A 70 10.92 4.03 0.04
N SER A 71 12.15 3.54 0.29
CA SER A 71 12.71 2.41 -0.45
C SER A 71 11.88 1.14 -0.40
N VAL A 72 11.21 0.88 0.71
CA VAL A 72 10.39 -0.34 0.85
C VAL A 72 9.22 -0.33 -0.14
N SER A 73 8.42 0.74 -0.15
CA SER A 73 7.30 0.86 -1.09
C SER A 73 7.77 0.82 -2.54
N GLN A 74 8.85 1.52 -2.84
CA GLN A 74 9.36 1.59 -4.20
C GLN A 74 9.88 0.23 -4.68
N SER A 75 10.58 -0.50 -3.81
CA SER A 75 11.09 -1.83 -4.13
C SER A 75 9.95 -2.82 -4.36
N VAL A 76 8.96 -2.85 -3.47
CA VAL A 76 7.81 -3.72 -3.62
C VAL A 76 7.00 -3.35 -4.86
N SER A 77 6.80 -2.05 -5.10
CA SER A 77 6.09 -1.58 -6.28
C SER A 77 6.75 -2.05 -7.57
N LYS A 78 8.09 -2.01 -7.62
CA LYS A 78 8.83 -2.48 -8.78
C LYS A 78 8.63 -3.98 -8.99
N HIS A 79 8.72 -4.78 -7.93
CA HIS A 79 8.48 -6.22 -8.02
C HIS A 79 7.10 -6.54 -8.57
N LEU A 80 6.08 -5.84 -8.07
CA LEU A 80 4.71 -6.09 -8.51
C LEU A 80 4.49 -5.59 -9.94
N SER A 81 5.06 -4.45 -10.29
CA SER A 81 4.97 -3.91 -11.65
C SER A 81 5.65 -4.83 -12.65
N ASP A 82 6.80 -5.39 -12.30
CA ASP A 82 7.51 -6.35 -13.15
C ASP A 82 6.70 -7.64 -13.36
N ALA A 83 5.84 -7.97 -12.42
CA ALA A 83 4.91 -9.09 -12.54
C ALA A 83 3.61 -8.71 -13.24
N LYS A 84 3.53 -7.52 -13.83
CA LYS A 84 2.38 -6.99 -14.58
C LYS A 84 1.14 -6.74 -13.72
N ILE A 85 1.35 -6.51 -12.44
CA ILE A 85 0.27 -6.13 -11.53
C ILE A 85 0.08 -4.62 -11.60
N ASN A 86 -1.16 -4.16 -11.66
CA ASN A 86 -1.47 -2.74 -11.66
C ASN A 86 -1.32 -2.19 -10.25
N VAL A 87 -0.13 -1.71 -9.92
CA VAL A 87 0.23 -1.29 -8.57
C VAL A 87 0.59 0.18 -8.53
N SER A 88 0.20 0.83 -7.44
CA SER A 88 0.62 2.20 -7.11
C SER A 88 1.05 2.22 -5.65
N PHE A 89 1.94 3.15 -5.28
CA PHE A 89 2.29 3.32 -3.87
C PHE A 89 1.96 4.75 -3.44
N ILE A 90 1.68 4.91 -2.14
CA ILE A 90 1.32 6.22 -1.59
C ILE A 90 2.58 7.04 -1.37
N GLU A 91 2.66 8.20 -2.01
CA GLU A 91 3.73 9.16 -1.76
C GLU A 91 3.67 9.60 -0.30
N GLY A 92 4.79 9.50 0.40
CA GLY A 92 4.85 9.82 1.81
C GLY A 92 4.25 8.76 2.73
N GLY A 93 3.68 7.69 2.18
CA GLY A 93 3.19 6.54 2.93
C GLY A 93 2.13 6.87 3.98
N MET A 94 2.16 6.11 5.08
CA MET A 94 1.22 6.30 6.18
C MET A 94 1.30 7.70 6.79
N ALA A 95 2.51 8.28 6.84
CA ALA A 95 2.69 9.63 7.38
C ALA A 95 1.90 10.65 6.58
N ALA A 96 1.99 10.60 5.25
CA ALA A 96 1.26 11.52 4.38
C ALA A 96 -0.26 11.27 4.46
N TRP A 97 -0.67 10.03 4.58
CA TRP A 97 -2.07 9.66 4.73
C TRP A 97 -2.67 10.32 5.99
N LYS A 98 -1.96 10.26 7.10
CA LYS A 98 -2.41 10.87 8.34
C LYS A 98 -2.41 12.40 8.25
N GLU A 99 -1.40 13.00 7.63
CA GLU A 99 -1.35 14.44 7.44
C GLU A 99 -2.50 14.97 6.57
N ALA A 100 -2.94 14.18 5.62
CA ALA A 100 -4.07 14.54 4.76
C ALA A 100 -5.42 14.33 5.43
N GLY A 101 -5.44 13.89 6.68
CA GLY A 101 -6.66 13.63 7.41
C GLY A 101 -7.32 12.30 7.09
N GLY A 102 -6.56 11.37 6.52
CA GLY A 102 -7.07 10.05 6.18
C GLY A 102 -7.47 9.26 7.43
N LYS A 103 -8.51 8.46 7.29
CA LYS A 103 -9.00 7.63 8.39
C LYS A 103 -8.06 6.44 8.64
N THR A 104 -7.95 6.04 9.89
CA THR A 104 -7.20 4.84 10.27
C THR A 104 -8.06 3.97 11.16
N GLU A 105 -7.71 2.70 11.21
CA GLU A 105 -8.36 1.72 12.08
C GLU A 105 -7.31 1.06 12.94
N SER A 106 -7.71 0.60 14.12
CA SER A 106 -6.86 -0.25 14.94
C SER A 106 -6.79 -1.64 14.33
N LYS A 107 -5.58 -2.19 14.30
CA LYS A 107 -5.42 -3.54 13.80
C LYS A 107 -5.76 -4.58 14.87
#